data_6cb5d781c7b6014c50da90a30e417f59
#
_entry.id   6cb5d781c7b6014c50da90a30e417f59
#
_cell.length_a   1.000
_cell.length_b   1.000
_cell.length_c   1.000
_cell.angle_alpha   90.00
_cell.angle_beta   90.00
_cell.angle_gamma   90.00
#
_symmetry.space_group_name_H-M   'P 1'
#
loop_
_entity.id
_entity.type
_entity.pdbx_description
1 polymer ?
#
loop_
_entity_poly.entity_id
_entity_poly.type
_entity_poly.pdbx_seq_one_letter_code
_entity_poly.pdbx_strand_id
1 'polypeptide(L)'
;PPRSSNARLILISENTQPTLRKVVGHKIDVPGLRVRKGDLEAQVNYYINIICRQTKVSKPQVAPEAIRRLQAYDFPGNLKELQGMVDRALVQAQGSKLLTEEVFWAQAPKKQLFRLNLLNAYPWLRRFLNTDWYPDRINYGFTAWVFPIVVLILFIAPQDRQHNFALNLFWAWWWPLILLLFPVIGRLWCAFCPFMIYGEIVQKLSLKFFPRTLQKWPRETAQKWGGWFLFGLFVLIFLWEELWHLENTAYLSSCLLLLITAGAVIFSLIFERRFWCRYLCPIGGMNGLFAKLSIVELRAQQGTCAAECTT
;
A
#
# COMPACT_ATOMS: atom_id res chain seq x y z
N PRO A 1 32.59 -25.41 -36.25
CA PRO A 1 31.66 -25.49 -37.36
C PRO A 1 32.48 -25.66 -38.64
N PRO A 2 32.12 -26.60 -39.52
CA PRO A 2 32.85 -26.75 -40.78
C PRO A 2 32.70 -25.48 -41.61
N ARG A 3 33.84 -24.93 -42.06
CA ARG A 3 33.95 -23.65 -42.79
C ARG A 3 33.29 -23.65 -44.17
N SER A 4 32.61 -24.70 -44.56
CA SER A 4 32.03 -24.90 -45.89
C SER A 4 30.50 -24.99 -45.97
N SER A 5 29.78 -24.83 -44.88
CA SER A 5 28.31 -24.87 -44.88
C SER A 5 27.72 -23.48 -44.83
N ASN A 6 26.82 -23.12 -45.75
CA ASN A 6 25.97 -21.90 -45.68
C ASN A 6 24.93 -21.95 -44.59
N ALA A 7 25.07 -22.81 -43.58
CA ALA A 7 24.15 -22.98 -42.48
C ALA A 7 24.38 -21.87 -41.42
N ARG A 8 23.32 -21.16 -41.03
CA ARG A 8 23.31 -20.25 -39.91
C ARG A 8 22.93 -21.00 -38.64
N LEU A 9 23.82 -20.96 -37.65
CA LEU A 9 23.56 -21.56 -36.33
C LEU A 9 23.02 -20.51 -35.36
N ILE A 10 21.83 -20.73 -34.83
CA ILE A 10 21.21 -19.89 -33.80
C ILE A 10 21.21 -20.72 -32.50
N LEU A 11 21.93 -20.24 -31.47
CA LEU A 11 21.97 -20.86 -30.15
C LEU A 11 21.04 -20.09 -29.22
N ILE A 12 20.12 -20.81 -28.56
CA ILE A 12 19.21 -20.23 -27.56
C ILE A 12 19.60 -20.82 -26.20
N SER A 13 19.90 -19.98 -25.23
CA SER A 13 20.27 -20.37 -23.89
C SER A 13 19.64 -19.47 -22.85
N GLU A 14 19.18 -20.03 -21.73
CA GLU A 14 18.64 -19.26 -20.61
C GLU A 14 19.75 -18.58 -19.79
N ASN A 15 20.95 -19.18 -19.78
CA ASN A 15 22.09 -18.68 -19.03
C ASN A 15 23.28 -18.40 -19.94
N THR A 16 24.01 -17.33 -19.66
CA THR A 16 25.23 -17.00 -20.39
C THR A 16 26.35 -17.99 -20.02
N GLN A 17 26.65 -18.94 -20.91
CA GLN A 17 27.76 -19.85 -20.72
C GLN A 17 29.04 -19.25 -21.32
N PRO A 18 30.14 -19.14 -20.54
CA PRO A 18 31.39 -18.51 -21.00
C PRO A 18 32.03 -19.23 -22.20
N THR A 19 31.80 -20.54 -22.33
CA THR A 19 32.29 -21.36 -23.45
C THR A 19 31.60 -21.02 -24.77
N LEU A 20 30.30 -20.71 -24.76
CA LEU A 20 29.53 -20.32 -25.95
C LEU A 20 29.91 -18.91 -26.44
N ARG A 21 30.34 -18.02 -25.54
CA ARG A 21 30.72 -16.66 -25.87
C ARG A 21 31.90 -16.56 -26.84
N LYS A 22 32.76 -17.57 -26.89
CA LYS A 22 33.91 -17.65 -27.80
C LYS A 22 33.53 -18.10 -29.22
N VAL A 23 32.35 -18.70 -29.39
CA VAL A 23 31.92 -19.30 -30.67
C VAL A 23 30.87 -18.42 -31.38
N VAL A 24 30.15 -17.59 -30.61
CA VAL A 24 29.02 -16.77 -31.10
C VAL A 24 29.50 -15.36 -31.46
N GLY A 25 29.30 -14.94 -32.71
CA GLY A 25 29.69 -13.63 -33.20
C GLY A 25 28.80 -12.48 -32.71
N HIS A 26 27.51 -12.73 -32.54
CA HIS A 26 26.54 -11.74 -32.06
C HIS A 26 25.68 -12.31 -30.95
N LYS A 27 25.46 -11.55 -29.87
CA LYS A 27 24.61 -11.89 -28.75
C LYS A 27 23.40 -10.94 -28.73
N ILE A 28 22.21 -11.52 -28.69
CA ILE A 28 20.96 -10.77 -28.50
C ILE A 28 20.41 -11.17 -27.13
N ASP A 29 20.41 -10.22 -26.19
CA ASP A 29 19.77 -10.41 -24.91
C ASP A 29 18.29 -10.06 -25.00
N VAL A 30 17.41 -11.04 -24.77
CA VAL A 30 15.97 -10.84 -24.73
C VAL A 30 15.56 -10.60 -23.28
N PRO A 31 15.20 -9.36 -22.89
CA PRO A 31 14.79 -9.08 -21.53
C PRO A 31 13.48 -9.80 -21.18
N GLY A 32 13.36 -10.26 -19.94
CA GLY A 32 12.14 -10.90 -19.44
C GLY A 32 10.94 -9.94 -19.45
N LEU A 33 9.73 -10.49 -19.40
CA LEU A 33 8.48 -9.72 -19.47
C LEU A 33 8.35 -8.68 -18.34
N ARG A 34 8.94 -8.96 -17.20
CA ARG A 34 9.02 -8.05 -16.06
C ARG A 34 9.60 -6.67 -16.41
N VAL A 35 10.54 -6.61 -17.35
CA VAL A 35 11.22 -5.37 -17.77
C VAL A 35 10.49 -4.70 -18.94
N ARG A 36 9.71 -5.47 -19.72
CA ARG A 36 9.01 -5.01 -20.93
C ARG A 36 7.50 -4.85 -20.70
N LYS A 37 7.12 -4.20 -19.61
CA LYS A 37 5.70 -4.03 -19.27
C LYS A 37 4.89 -3.20 -20.27
N GLY A 38 5.56 -2.32 -21.04
CA GLY A 38 4.92 -1.55 -22.11
C GLY A 38 4.44 -2.42 -23.29
N ASP A 39 5.11 -3.55 -23.56
CA ASP A 39 4.76 -4.44 -24.66
C ASP A 39 3.62 -5.42 -24.31
N LEU A 40 3.18 -5.42 -23.04
CA LEU A 40 2.28 -6.44 -22.52
C LEU A 40 0.92 -6.45 -23.21
N GLU A 41 0.36 -5.28 -23.49
CA GLU A 41 -0.93 -5.15 -24.17
C GLU A 41 -0.87 -5.76 -25.60
N ALA A 42 0.19 -5.47 -26.33
CA ALA A 42 0.42 -6.04 -27.66
C ALA A 42 0.55 -7.57 -27.60
N GLN A 43 1.26 -8.09 -26.59
CA GLN A 43 1.45 -9.53 -26.42
C GLN A 43 0.16 -10.24 -25.99
N VAL A 44 -0.63 -9.65 -25.10
CA VAL A 44 -1.95 -10.19 -24.73
C VAL A 44 -2.85 -10.26 -25.96
N ASN A 45 -2.93 -9.19 -26.73
CA ASN A 45 -3.71 -9.16 -27.97
C ASN A 45 -3.23 -10.18 -29.00
N TYR A 46 -1.93 -10.39 -29.08
CA TYR A 46 -1.33 -11.41 -29.95
C TYR A 46 -1.77 -12.81 -29.56
N TYR A 47 -1.68 -13.19 -28.29
CA TYR A 47 -2.12 -14.51 -27.81
C TYR A 47 -3.63 -14.70 -27.95
N ILE A 48 -4.44 -13.68 -27.68
CA ILE A 48 -5.89 -13.73 -27.92
C ILE A 48 -6.17 -14.04 -29.39
N ASN A 49 -5.48 -13.35 -30.32
CA ASN A 49 -5.65 -13.60 -31.75
C ASN A 49 -5.31 -15.03 -32.17
N ILE A 50 -4.22 -15.59 -31.66
CA ILE A 50 -3.81 -16.97 -31.95
C ILE A 50 -4.84 -17.95 -31.44
N ILE A 51 -5.23 -17.83 -30.17
CA ILE A 51 -6.14 -18.79 -29.50
C ILE A 51 -7.53 -18.69 -30.14
N CYS A 52 -8.05 -17.49 -30.38
CA CYS A 52 -9.36 -17.31 -31.03
C CYS A 52 -9.40 -17.85 -32.44
N ARG A 53 -8.29 -17.77 -33.21
CA ARG A 53 -8.21 -18.42 -34.54
C ARG A 53 -8.23 -19.94 -34.44
N GLN A 54 -7.54 -20.51 -33.45
CA GLN A 54 -7.49 -21.97 -33.25
C GLN A 54 -8.86 -22.52 -32.77
N THR A 55 -9.52 -21.79 -31.88
CA THR A 55 -10.78 -22.20 -31.25
C THR A 55 -12.02 -21.76 -32.02
N LYS A 56 -11.88 -20.97 -33.10
CA LYS A 56 -12.97 -20.36 -33.88
C LYS A 56 -13.96 -19.53 -33.05
N VAL A 57 -13.50 -18.91 -31.97
CA VAL A 57 -14.28 -18.02 -31.10
C VAL A 57 -14.08 -16.56 -31.50
N SER A 58 -15.14 -15.75 -31.33
CA SER A 58 -15.07 -14.31 -31.59
C SER A 58 -14.04 -13.65 -30.65
N LYS A 59 -13.23 -12.72 -31.18
CA LYS A 59 -12.23 -12.01 -30.43
C LYS A 59 -12.86 -11.07 -29.40
N PRO A 60 -12.62 -11.26 -28.09
CA PRO A 60 -13.05 -10.34 -27.05
C PRO A 60 -12.12 -9.13 -26.96
N GLN A 61 -12.64 -8.01 -26.43
CA GLN A 61 -11.84 -6.87 -26.04
C GLN A 61 -11.32 -7.06 -24.60
N VAL A 62 -10.13 -6.55 -24.32
CA VAL A 62 -9.55 -6.60 -22.97
C VAL A 62 -9.85 -5.29 -22.27
N ALA A 63 -10.39 -5.35 -21.06
CA ALA A 63 -10.65 -4.17 -20.25
C ALA A 63 -9.31 -3.46 -19.90
N PRO A 64 -9.22 -2.13 -19.97
CA PRO A 64 -7.99 -1.40 -19.61
C PRO A 64 -7.48 -1.72 -18.20
N GLU A 65 -8.41 -1.97 -17.28
CA GLU A 65 -8.10 -2.36 -15.90
C GLU A 65 -7.39 -3.73 -15.84
N ALA A 66 -7.78 -4.66 -16.70
CA ALA A 66 -7.13 -5.98 -16.79
C ALA A 66 -5.68 -5.84 -17.28
N ILE A 67 -5.42 -4.99 -18.27
CA ILE A 67 -4.06 -4.71 -18.75
C ILE A 67 -3.22 -4.07 -17.64
N ARG A 68 -3.74 -3.07 -16.93
CA ARG A 68 -3.02 -2.45 -15.80
C ARG A 68 -2.67 -3.45 -14.73
N ARG A 69 -3.57 -4.37 -14.42
CA ARG A 69 -3.31 -5.41 -13.43
C ARG A 69 -2.27 -6.43 -13.90
N LEU A 70 -2.29 -6.80 -15.17
CA LEU A 70 -1.25 -7.63 -15.76
C LEU A 70 0.11 -6.93 -15.73
N GLN A 71 0.18 -5.63 -16.00
CA GLN A 71 1.41 -4.84 -15.87
C GLN A 71 1.99 -4.80 -14.46
N ALA A 72 1.14 -4.95 -13.45
CA ALA A 72 1.57 -5.02 -12.04
C ALA A 72 2.17 -6.37 -11.64
N TYR A 73 1.98 -7.41 -12.45
CA TYR A 73 2.45 -8.76 -12.16
C TYR A 73 3.87 -8.97 -12.69
N ASP A 74 4.67 -9.76 -12.00
CA ASP A 74 6.10 -9.94 -12.29
C ASP A 74 6.40 -11.06 -13.31
N PHE A 75 5.42 -11.89 -13.66
CA PHE A 75 5.53 -12.99 -14.62
C PHE A 75 6.79 -13.87 -14.42
N PRO A 76 6.92 -14.63 -13.32
CA PRO A 76 8.07 -15.50 -13.10
C PRO A 76 8.25 -16.53 -14.23
N GLY A 77 7.17 -17.00 -14.84
CA GLY A 77 7.18 -17.89 -16.01
C GLY A 77 7.21 -17.16 -17.35
N ASN A 78 7.43 -15.83 -17.37
CA ASN A 78 7.52 -15.00 -18.57
C ASN A 78 6.34 -15.20 -19.56
N LEU A 79 6.62 -15.27 -20.84
CA LEU A 79 5.62 -15.41 -21.92
C LEU A 79 4.78 -16.68 -21.83
N LYS A 80 5.38 -17.79 -21.33
CA LYS A 80 4.65 -19.05 -21.17
C LYS A 80 3.55 -18.96 -20.13
N GLU A 81 3.82 -18.24 -19.05
CA GLU A 81 2.83 -17.97 -18.01
C GLU A 81 1.74 -17.02 -18.51
N LEU A 82 2.12 -15.95 -19.21
CA LEU A 82 1.18 -15.02 -19.84
C LEU A 82 0.24 -15.74 -20.81
N GLN A 83 0.78 -16.58 -21.69
CA GLN A 83 -0.01 -17.41 -22.61
C GLN A 83 -1.02 -18.28 -21.87
N GLY A 84 -0.58 -18.97 -20.81
CA GLY A 84 -1.48 -19.82 -20.01
C GLY A 84 -2.54 -19.02 -19.25
N MET A 85 -2.25 -17.77 -18.86
CA MET A 85 -3.24 -16.87 -18.25
C MET A 85 -4.29 -16.42 -19.28
N VAL A 86 -3.88 -16.05 -20.49
CA VAL A 86 -4.78 -15.65 -21.58
C VAL A 86 -5.67 -16.83 -22.02
N ASP A 87 -5.10 -18.02 -22.14
CA ASP A 87 -5.85 -19.24 -22.50
C ASP A 87 -6.95 -19.55 -21.48
N ARG A 88 -6.60 -19.56 -20.19
CA ARG A 88 -7.60 -19.74 -19.12
C ARG A 88 -8.66 -18.65 -19.11
N ALA A 89 -8.25 -17.39 -19.32
CA ALA A 89 -9.17 -16.26 -19.36
C ALA A 89 -10.20 -16.42 -20.49
N LEU A 90 -9.79 -16.86 -21.67
CA LEU A 90 -10.68 -17.09 -22.80
C LEU A 90 -11.66 -18.25 -22.55
N VAL A 91 -11.19 -19.35 -21.97
CA VAL A 91 -12.05 -20.47 -21.58
C VAL A 91 -13.09 -20.04 -20.56
N GLN A 92 -12.70 -19.23 -19.57
CA GLN A 92 -13.57 -18.81 -18.48
C GLN A 92 -14.55 -17.70 -18.88
N ALA A 93 -14.19 -16.89 -19.86
CA ALA A 93 -15.05 -15.84 -20.39
C ALA A 93 -16.28 -16.38 -21.13
N GLN A 94 -16.32 -17.66 -21.48
CA GLN A 94 -17.45 -18.35 -22.13
C GLN A 94 -18.08 -17.56 -23.30
N GLY A 95 -17.26 -16.88 -24.10
CA GLY A 95 -17.72 -16.09 -25.23
C GLY A 95 -18.18 -14.65 -24.90
N SER A 96 -17.92 -14.15 -23.70
CA SER A 96 -18.18 -12.76 -23.37
C SER A 96 -17.34 -11.82 -24.26
N LYS A 97 -17.92 -10.67 -24.65
CA LYS A 97 -17.25 -9.70 -25.54
C LYS A 97 -16.14 -8.91 -24.82
N LEU A 98 -16.08 -8.96 -23.49
CA LEU A 98 -15.12 -8.19 -22.68
C LEU A 98 -14.41 -9.09 -21.68
N LEU A 99 -13.09 -9.08 -21.68
CA LEU A 99 -12.26 -9.74 -20.68
C LEU A 99 -11.95 -8.77 -19.54
N THR A 100 -12.55 -9.02 -18.38
CA THR A 100 -12.31 -8.25 -17.16
C THR A 100 -11.10 -8.76 -16.40
N GLU A 101 -10.62 -8.00 -15.43
CA GLU A 101 -9.47 -8.41 -14.60
C GLU A 101 -9.72 -9.73 -13.85
N GLU A 102 -10.95 -9.96 -13.41
CA GLU A 102 -11.33 -11.14 -12.63
C GLU A 102 -11.09 -12.44 -13.38
N VAL A 103 -11.31 -12.44 -14.70
CA VAL A 103 -11.18 -13.61 -15.56
C VAL A 103 -9.73 -14.06 -15.70
N PHE A 104 -8.77 -13.14 -15.73
CA PHE A 104 -7.34 -13.48 -15.77
C PHE A 104 -6.81 -14.10 -14.48
N TRP A 105 -7.40 -13.70 -13.33
CA TRP A 105 -6.96 -14.11 -11.99
C TRP A 105 -7.85 -15.17 -11.36
N ALA A 106 -8.88 -15.62 -12.03
CA ALA A 106 -9.73 -16.68 -11.52
C ALA A 106 -8.94 -18.00 -11.46
N GLN A 107 -8.25 -18.20 -10.37
CA GLN A 107 -7.88 -19.54 -9.93
C GLN A 107 -9.18 -20.26 -9.52
N ALA A 108 -9.21 -21.62 -9.69
CA ALA A 108 -10.32 -22.49 -9.28
C ALA A 108 -10.98 -22.04 -7.97
N PRO A 109 -12.28 -22.27 -7.76
CA PRO A 109 -13.13 -21.51 -6.85
C PRO A 109 -12.60 -21.53 -5.42
N LYS A 110 -11.72 -20.61 -5.09
CA LYS A 110 -11.59 -20.16 -3.71
C LYS A 110 -12.96 -19.59 -3.38
N LYS A 111 -13.63 -20.16 -2.35
CA LYS A 111 -14.88 -19.66 -1.78
C LYS A 111 -14.99 -18.18 -2.05
N GLN A 112 -15.96 -17.77 -2.87
CA GLN A 112 -16.24 -16.38 -3.14
C GLN A 112 -16.57 -15.73 -1.80
N LEU A 113 -15.56 -15.15 -1.17
CA LEU A 113 -15.79 -14.28 -0.02
C LEU A 113 -16.64 -13.14 -0.57
N PHE A 114 -17.86 -13.01 -0.06
CA PHE A 114 -18.76 -11.92 -0.39
C PHE A 114 -18.03 -10.60 -0.14
N ARG A 115 -17.70 -9.89 -1.19
CA ARG A 115 -17.01 -8.59 -1.14
C ARG A 115 -17.90 -7.56 -1.80
N LEU A 116 -18.48 -6.70 -0.99
CA LEU A 116 -19.25 -5.57 -1.48
C LEU A 116 -18.30 -4.40 -1.76
N ASN A 117 -18.27 -3.91 -2.99
CA ASN A 117 -17.54 -2.70 -3.32
C ASN A 117 -18.40 -1.48 -2.94
N LEU A 118 -18.13 -0.93 -1.74
CA LEU A 118 -18.88 0.19 -1.19
C LEU A 118 -18.81 1.46 -2.06
N LEU A 119 -17.68 1.68 -2.76
CA LEU A 119 -17.52 2.84 -3.62
C LEU A 119 -18.39 2.77 -4.88
N ASN A 120 -18.69 1.55 -5.34
CA ASN A 120 -19.61 1.34 -6.45
C ASN A 120 -21.08 1.31 -5.98
N ALA A 121 -21.33 0.73 -4.79
CA ALA A 121 -22.66 0.67 -4.21
C ALA A 121 -23.16 2.06 -3.76
N TYR A 122 -22.27 2.91 -3.28
CA TYR A 122 -22.59 4.23 -2.76
C TYR A 122 -21.81 5.33 -3.50
N PRO A 123 -22.33 5.85 -4.65
CA PRO A 123 -21.63 6.86 -5.46
C PRO A 123 -21.35 8.17 -4.70
N TRP A 124 -22.19 8.53 -3.72
CA TRP A 124 -21.99 9.70 -2.88
C TRP A 124 -20.71 9.59 -2.02
N LEU A 125 -20.41 8.39 -1.50
CA LEU A 125 -19.19 8.12 -0.74
C LEU A 125 -17.95 8.29 -1.61
N ARG A 126 -17.98 7.79 -2.85
CA ARG A 126 -16.91 8.00 -3.83
C ARG A 126 -16.70 9.47 -4.15
N ARG A 127 -17.80 10.23 -4.33
CA ARG A 127 -17.71 11.69 -4.55
C ARG A 127 -17.09 12.40 -3.36
N PHE A 128 -17.55 12.10 -2.14
CA PHE A 128 -17.02 12.67 -0.90
C PHE A 128 -15.52 12.41 -0.72
N LEU A 129 -15.07 11.16 -0.92
CA LEU A 129 -13.65 10.79 -0.81
C LEU A 129 -12.75 11.45 -1.88
N ASN A 130 -13.32 11.86 -3.01
CA ASN A 130 -12.60 12.57 -4.07
C ASN A 130 -12.70 14.10 -3.95
N THR A 131 -13.35 14.63 -2.93
CA THR A 131 -13.40 16.08 -2.69
C THR A 131 -12.19 16.52 -1.85
N ASP A 132 -11.85 17.82 -1.93
CA ASP A 132 -10.83 18.45 -1.07
C ASP A 132 -11.19 18.42 0.42
N TRP A 133 -12.45 18.09 0.75
CA TRP A 133 -12.87 17.93 2.13
C TRP A 133 -12.19 16.76 2.79
N TYR A 134 -11.99 15.66 2.04
CA TYR A 134 -11.36 14.45 2.55
C TYR A 134 -9.99 14.23 1.88
N PRO A 135 -8.90 14.01 2.62
CA PRO A 135 -8.79 14.20 4.09
C PRO A 135 -8.39 15.63 4.47
N ASP A 136 -7.99 16.49 3.52
CA ASP A 136 -7.19 17.69 3.75
C ASP A 136 -7.92 18.76 4.57
N ARG A 137 -9.14 19.15 4.20
CA ARG A 137 -9.88 20.18 4.97
C ARG A 137 -10.21 19.73 6.38
N ILE A 138 -10.56 18.45 6.58
CA ILE A 138 -10.81 17.89 7.92
C ILE A 138 -9.53 17.92 8.74
N ASN A 139 -8.41 17.52 8.14
CA ASN A 139 -7.13 17.47 8.83
C ASN A 139 -6.62 18.85 9.22
N TYR A 140 -6.57 19.80 8.28
CA TYR A 140 -6.03 21.14 8.53
C TYR A 140 -7.04 22.07 9.20
N GLY A 141 -8.34 21.89 8.95
CA GLY A 141 -9.39 22.71 9.53
C GLY A 141 -9.85 22.30 10.93
N PHE A 142 -9.79 21.01 11.25
CA PHE A 142 -10.29 20.48 12.52
C PHE A 142 -9.19 19.81 13.34
N THR A 143 -8.60 18.73 12.83
CA THR A 143 -7.69 17.88 13.61
C THR A 143 -6.43 18.62 14.05
N ALA A 144 -5.86 19.47 13.17
CA ALA A 144 -4.67 20.25 13.46
C ALA A 144 -4.89 21.31 14.57
N TRP A 145 -6.13 21.72 14.83
CA TRP A 145 -6.45 22.67 15.89
C TRP A 145 -6.91 22.00 17.18
N VAL A 146 -7.71 20.94 17.07
CA VAL A 146 -8.24 20.23 18.24
C VAL A 146 -7.13 19.57 19.04
N PHE A 147 -6.15 18.96 18.39
CA PHE A 147 -5.08 18.27 19.09
C PHE A 147 -4.23 19.17 20.02
N PRO A 148 -3.70 20.33 19.58
CA PRO A 148 -2.96 21.21 20.50
C PRO A 148 -3.83 21.74 21.62
N ILE A 149 -5.12 22.00 21.36
CA ILE A 149 -6.06 22.43 22.42
C ILE A 149 -6.19 21.35 23.48
N VAL A 150 -6.37 20.09 23.08
CA VAL A 150 -6.42 18.95 24.02
C VAL A 150 -5.13 18.84 24.82
N VAL A 151 -3.97 18.90 24.16
CA VAL A 151 -2.67 18.84 24.82
C VAL A 151 -2.51 20.02 25.80
N LEU A 152 -2.91 21.23 25.39
CA LEU A 152 -2.85 22.42 26.25
C LEU A 152 -3.73 22.27 27.51
N ILE A 153 -4.96 21.78 27.35
CA ILE A 153 -5.86 21.51 28.47
C ILE A 153 -5.25 20.46 29.41
N LEU A 154 -4.64 19.39 28.90
CA LEU A 154 -3.96 18.40 29.71
C LEU A 154 -2.80 18.98 30.55
N PHE A 155 -2.14 20.04 30.06
CA PHE A 155 -1.07 20.71 30.83
C PHE A 155 -1.57 21.72 31.86
N ILE A 156 -2.60 22.51 31.52
CA ILE A 156 -3.01 23.68 32.31
C ILE A 156 -4.15 23.34 33.29
N ALA A 157 -5.06 22.44 32.90
CA ALA A 157 -6.22 22.09 33.72
C ALA A 157 -5.82 21.22 34.94
N PRO A 158 -6.73 21.02 35.91
CA PRO A 158 -6.48 20.16 37.05
C PRO A 158 -5.92 18.80 36.65
N GLN A 159 -4.93 18.32 37.39
CA GLN A 159 -4.22 17.08 37.02
C GLN A 159 -4.99 15.80 37.33
N ASP A 160 -6.07 15.91 38.10
CA ASP A 160 -6.88 14.78 38.51
C ASP A 160 -7.89 14.38 37.44
N ARG A 161 -8.10 13.10 37.24
CA ARG A 161 -9.07 12.53 36.30
C ARG A 161 -10.51 13.05 36.53
N GLN A 162 -10.89 13.29 37.78
CA GLN A 162 -12.25 13.71 38.12
C GLN A 162 -12.59 15.13 37.61
N HIS A 163 -11.59 16.00 37.54
CA HIS A 163 -11.78 17.41 37.19
C HIS A 163 -11.23 17.79 35.81
N ASN A 164 -10.51 16.89 35.12
CA ASN A 164 -9.93 17.14 33.80
C ASN A 164 -10.77 16.52 32.70
N PHE A 165 -11.52 17.35 31.99
CA PHE A 165 -12.36 16.90 30.85
C PHE A 165 -11.52 16.28 29.72
N ALA A 166 -10.35 16.82 29.38
CA ALA A 166 -9.52 16.33 28.30
C ALA A 166 -8.93 14.94 28.62
N LEU A 167 -8.57 14.68 29.89
CA LEU A 167 -8.10 13.37 30.34
C LEU A 167 -9.20 12.31 30.25
N ASN A 168 -10.41 12.65 30.68
CA ASN A 168 -11.57 11.78 30.55
C ASN A 168 -11.93 11.54 29.07
N LEU A 169 -11.93 12.59 28.26
CA LEU A 169 -12.19 12.46 26.83
C LEU A 169 -11.19 11.51 26.16
N PHE A 170 -9.91 11.62 26.51
CA PHE A 170 -8.86 10.79 25.93
C PHE A 170 -8.96 9.31 26.38
N TRP A 171 -8.96 9.05 27.69
CA TRP A 171 -8.89 7.69 28.22
C TRP A 171 -10.23 6.96 28.28
N ALA A 172 -11.34 7.66 28.60
CA ALA A 172 -12.64 7.02 28.77
C ALA A 172 -13.44 6.94 27.46
N TRP A 173 -13.23 7.87 26.52
CA TRP A 173 -14.05 7.94 25.31
C TRP A 173 -13.24 7.69 24.03
N TRP A 174 -12.21 8.47 23.79
CA TRP A 174 -11.47 8.42 22.53
C TRP A 174 -10.76 7.08 22.34
N TRP A 175 -10.05 6.61 23.34
CA TRP A 175 -9.29 5.37 23.27
C TRP A 175 -10.18 4.13 23.10
N PRO A 176 -11.23 3.88 23.93
CA PRO A 176 -12.15 2.78 23.73
C PRO A 176 -12.92 2.87 22.42
N LEU A 177 -13.33 4.08 21.99
CA LEU A 177 -14.04 4.27 20.73
C LEU A 177 -13.18 3.86 19.52
N ILE A 178 -11.91 4.22 19.52
CA ILE A 178 -10.98 3.82 18.45
C ILE A 178 -10.83 2.29 18.43
N LEU A 179 -10.65 1.65 19.57
CA LEU A 179 -10.50 0.19 19.66
C LEU A 179 -11.74 -0.52 19.12
N LEU A 180 -12.95 -0.01 19.40
CA LEU A 180 -14.20 -0.55 18.88
C LEU A 180 -14.37 -0.28 17.36
N LEU A 181 -13.87 0.85 16.87
CA LEU A 181 -13.99 1.21 15.47
C LEU A 181 -12.98 0.48 14.58
N PHE A 182 -11.82 0.07 15.09
CA PHE A 182 -10.80 -0.62 14.27
C PHE A 182 -11.33 -1.89 13.58
N PRO A 183 -12.07 -2.80 14.23
CA PRO A 183 -12.65 -3.95 13.56
C PRO A 183 -13.70 -3.60 12.50
N VAL A 184 -14.30 -2.41 12.58
CA VAL A 184 -15.35 -1.98 11.65
C VAL A 184 -14.75 -1.26 10.44
N ILE A 185 -14.03 -0.16 10.69
CA ILE A 185 -13.54 0.76 9.65
C ILE A 185 -12.05 0.64 9.36
N GLY A 186 -11.34 -0.22 10.07
CA GLY A 186 -9.92 -0.50 9.83
C GLY A 186 -9.04 0.73 9.90
N ARG A 187 -8.19 0.89 8.89
CA ARG A 187 -7.19 1.99 8.83
C ARG A 187 -7.74 3.35 8.38
N LEU A 188 -9.05 3.51 8.20
CA LEU A 188 -9.63 4.81 7.86
C LEU A 188 -9.31 5.88 8.91
N TRP A 189 -9.22 5.49 10.17
CA TRP A 189 -8.77 6.38 11.26
C TRP A 189 -7.40 7.02 11.01
N CYS A 190 -6.47 6.28 10.40
CA CYS A 190 -5.14 6.82 10.11
C CYS A 190 -5.15 8.02 9.15
N ALA A 191 -6.23 8.25 8.42
CA ALA A 191 -6.38 9.42 7.56
C ALA A 191 -6.57 10.72 8.36
N PHE A 192 -7.07 10.63 9.61
CA PHE A 192 -7.35 11.77 10.50
C PHE A 192 -6.42 11.81 11.71
N CYS A 193 -5.35 11.03 11.70
CA CYS A 193 -4.44 10.90 12.83
C CYS A 193 -3.65 12.21 13.05
N PRO A 194 -3.76 12.86 14.21
CA PRO A 194 -3.08 14.13 14.49
C PRO A 194 -1.56 14.01 14.38
N PHE A 195 -0.98 12.91 14.86
CA PHE A 195 0.47 12.70 14.83
C PHE A 195 1.05 12.76 13.42
N MET A 196 0.34 12.19 12.44
CA MET A 196 0.77 12.21 11.04
C MET A 196 0.67 13.61 10.44
N ILE A 197 -0.38 14.35 10.77
CA ILE A 197 -0.62 15.70 10.21
C ILE A 197 0.52 16.65 10.55
N TYR A 198 0.98 16.65 11.80
CA TYR A 198 2.13 17.47 12.20
C TYR A 198 3.42 17.08 11.51
N GLY A 199 3.66 15.76 11.36
CA GLY A 199 4.78 15.27 10.56
C GLY A 199 4.73 15.78 9.11
N GLU A 200 3.54 15.77 8.48
CA GLU A 200 3.38 16.29 7.11
C GLU A 200 3.52 17.82 7.02
N ILE A 201 2.98 18.57 7.97
CA ILE A 201 3.12 20.04 8.01
C ILE A 201 4.60 20.43 8.10
N VAL A 202 5.30 19.84 9.06
CA VAL A 202 6.72 20.14 9.29
C VAL A 202 7.58 19.69 8.11
N GLN A 203 7.28 18.55 7.49
CA GLN A 203 7.96 18.07 6.29
C GLN A 203 7.77 19.05 5.12
N LYS A 204 6.53 19.46 4.83
CA LYS A 204 6.22 20.42 3.76
C LYS A 204 6.94 21.76 4.01
N LEU A 205 6.92 22.24 5.25
CA LEU A 205 7.59 23.48 5.64
C LEU A 205 9.10 23.38 5.48
N SER A 206 9.69 22.28 5.98
CA SER A 206 11.13 22.04 5.86
C SER A 206 11.60 21.96 4.41
N LEU A 207 10.84 21.26 3.54
CA LEU A 207 11.18 21.16 2.12
C LEU A 207 11.03 22.47 1.36
N LYS A 208 10.14 23.36 1.81
CA LYS A 208 9.98 24.71 1.26
C LYS A 208 11.19 25.59 1.57
N PHE A 209 11.73 25.52 2.79
CA PHE A 209 12.88 26.34 3.20
C PHE A 209 14.23 25.70 2.83
N PHE A 210 14.31 24.37 2.88
CA PHE A 210 15.52 23.60 2.60
C PHE A 210 15.20 22.49 1.58
N PRO A 211 15.20 22.81 0.27
CA PRO A 211 14.95 21.82 -0.77
C PRO A 211 15.99 20.70 -0.70
N ARG A 212 15.55 19.49 -0.40
CA ARG A 212 16.40 18.30 -0.30
C ARG A 212 15.63 17.06 -0.73
N THR A 213 16.37 16.02 -1.15
CA THR A 213 15.78 14.71 -1.40
C THR A 213 15.67 13.94 -0.08
N LEU A 214 14.47 13.47 0.23
CA LEU A 214 14.23 12.64 1.42
C LEU A 214 14.81 11.24 1.20
N GLN A 215 15.22 10.61 2.29
CA GLN A 215 15.73 9.24 2.24
C GLN A 215 14.60 8.26 1.93
N LYS A 216 14.87 7.30 1.04
CA LYS A 216 13.96 6.19 0.79
C LYS A 216 13.90 5.27 2.01
N TRP A 217 12.78 4.60 2.18
CA TRP A 217 12.59 3.67 3.28
C TRP A 217 13.60 2.52 3.23
N PRO A 218 14.31 2.22 4.31
CA PRO A 218 15.15 1.04 4.43
C PRO A 218 14.26 -0.19 4.63
N ARG A 219 13.64 -0.66 3.54
CA ARG A 219 12.57 -1.67 3.57
C ARG A 219 13.02 -2.97 4.21
N GLU A 220 14.20 -3.46 3.89
CA GLU A 220 14.73 -4.71 4.41
C GLU A 220 14.97 -4.65 5.93
N THR A 221 15.65 -3.62 6.40
CA THR A 221 15.91 -3.39 7.83
C THR A 221 14.61 -3.14 8.59
N ALA A 222 13.71 -2.33 8.04
CA ALA A 222 12.43 -2.02 8.67
C ALA A 222 11.50 -3.23 8.74
N GLN A 223 11.51 -4.13 7.75
CA GLN A 223 10.74 -5.37 7.80
C GLN A 223 11.33 -6.37 8.82
N LYS A 224 12.65 -6.43 8.93
CA LYS A 224 13.32 -7.35 9.85
C LYS A 224 13.18 -6.92 11.32
N TRP A 225 13.39 -5.65 11.61
CA TRP A 225 13.48 -5.13 12.97
C TRP A 225 12.28 -4.31 13.44
N GLY A 226 11.44 -3.80 12.50
CA GLY A 226 10.31 -2.93 12.84
C GLY A 226 9.31 -3.57 13.80
N GLY A 227 9.02 -4.87 13.66
CA GLY A 227 8.15 -5.59 14.57
C GLY A 227 8.69 -5.68 15.99
N TRP A 228 9.99 -5.96 16.15
CA TRP A 228 10.64 -6.00 17.46
C TRP A 228 10.73 -4.62 18.11
N PHE A 229 11.02 -3.60 17.33
CA PHE A 229 11.01 -2.21 17.80
C PHE A 229 9.62 -1.79 18.29
N LEU A 230 8.56 -2.08 17.52
CA LEU A 230 7.19 -1.79 17.92
C LEU A 230 6.79 -2.55 19.17
N PHE A 231 7.18 -3.81 19.30
CA PHE A 231 6.92 -4.60 20.50
C PHE A 231 7.63 -4.00 21.71
N GLY A 232 8.92 -3.69 21.61
CA GLY A 232 9.67 -3.07 22.69
C GLY A 232 9.09 -1.73 23.12
N LEU A 233 8.70 -0.88 22.15
CA LEU A 233 8.08 0.40 22.43
C LEU A 233 6.69 0.24 23.10
N PHE A 234 5.92 -0.75 22.66
CA PHE A 234 4.63 -1.06 23.26
C PHE A 234 4.78 -1.52 24.71
N VAL A 235 5.72 -2.42 25.01
CA VAL A 235 6.02 -2.86 26.37
C VAL A 235 6.48 -1.68 27.23
N LEU A 236 7.30 -0.80 26.70
CA LEU A 236 7.80 0.38 27.41
C LEU A 236 6.65 1.35 27.74
N ILE A 237 5.74 1.61 26.82
CA ILE A 237 4.57 2.46 27.06
C ILE A 237 3.64 1.80 28.07
N PHE A 238 3.41 0.50 27.98
CA PHE A 238 2.58 -0.26 28.92
C PHE A 238 3.17 -0.21 30.35
N LEU A 239 4.47 -0.44 30.50
CA LEU A 239 5.14 -0.31 31.79
C LEU A 239 5.07 1.14 32.33
N TRP A 240 5.17 2.12 31.46
CA TRP A 240 5.02 3.52 31.87
C TRP A 240 3.60 3.81 32.35
N GLU A 241 2.58 3.30 31.66
CA GLU A 241 1.18 3.43 32.05
C GLU A 241 0.93 2.81 33.43
N GLU A 242 1.37 1.58 33.64
CA GLU A 242 1.15 0.85 34.91
C GLU A 242 1.94 1.45 36.09
N LEU A 243 3.19 1.84 35.88
CA LEU A 243 4.06 2.33 36.96
C LEU A 243 3.72 3.77 37.38
N TRP A 244 3.26 4.60 36.49
CA TRP A 244 2.99 6.03 36.77
C TRP A 244 1.53 6.43 36.66
N HIS A 245 0.62 5.50 36.47
CA HIS A 245 -0.83 5.75 36.39
C HIS A 245 -1.17 6.90 35.41
N LEU A 246 -0.73 6.76 34.14
CA LEU A 246 -0.92 7.78 33.12
C LEU A 246 -2.38 8.18 32.93
N GLU A 247 -3.29 7.23 33.12
CA GLU A 247 -4.74 7.42 33.01
C GLU A 247 -5.31 8.39 34.08
N ASN A 248 -4.58 8.58 35.16
CA ASN A 248 -4.98 9.46 36.27
C ASN A 248 -4.19 10.77 36.32
N THR A 249 -3.11 10.89 35.50
CA THR A 249 -2.21 12.04 35.51
C THR A 249 -2.20 12.75 34.15
N ALA A 250 -2.82 13.93 34.09
CA ALA A 250 -3.00 14.66 32.83
C ALA A 250 -1.66 15.08 32.17
N TYR A 251 -0.73 15.57 32.97
CA TYR A 251 0.61 15.95 32.50
C TYR A 251 1.37 14.80 31.83
N LEU A 252 1.37 13.60 32.42
CA LEU A 252 2.07 12.45 31.85
C LEU A 252 1.40 11.97 30.54
N SER A 253 0.08 12.00 30.48
CA SER A 253 -0.67 11.70 29.25
C SER A 253 -0.33 12.67 28.14
N SER A 254 -0.19 13.95 28.42
CA SER A 254 0.24 14.95 27.42
C SER A 254 1.68 14.74 26.97
N CYS A 255 2.60 14.38 27.88
CA CYS A 255 3.97 14.00 27.54
C CYS A 255 4.02 12.82 26.58
N LEU A 256 3.21 11.79 26.81
CA LEU A 256 3.09 10.65 25.88
C LEU A 256 2.65 11.06 24.48
N LEU A 257 1.58 11.88 24.39
CA LEU A 257 1.08 12.40 23.12
C LEU A 257 2.13 13.22 22.36
N LEU A 258 2.86 14.08 23.08
CA LEU A 258 3.93 14.88 22.48
C LEU A 258 5.11 14.03 22.05
N LEU A 259 5.48 12.99 22.78
CA LEU A 259 6.57 12.09 22.45
C LEU A 259 6.27 11.32 21.15
N ILE A 260 5.04 10.82 21.01
CA ILE A 260 4.60 10.16 19.77
C ILE A 260 4.61 11.15 18.60
N THR A 261 4.16 12.40 18.83
CA THR A 261 4.17 13.46 17.82
C THR A 261 5.59 13.82 17.42
N ALA A 262 6.50 13.97 18.39
CA ALA A 262 7.91 14.27 18.13
C ALA A 262 8.56 13.16 17.27
N GLY A 263 8.29 11.89 17.57
CA GLY A 263 8.71 10.78 16.72
C GLY A 263 8.21 10.92 15.29
N ALA A 264 6.91 11.22 15.10
CA ALA A 264 6.34 11.43 13.77
C ALA A 264 7.00 12.58 13.01
N VAL A 265 7.28 13.70 13.69
CA VAL A 265 7.95 14.89 13.12
C VAL A 265 9.40 14.57 12.73
N ILE A 266 10.18 13.98 13.62
CA ILE A 266 11.60 13.66 13.39
C ILE A 266 11.75 12.74 12.17
N PHE A 267 10.99 11.65 12.14
CA PHE A 267 11.08 10.69 11.03
C PHE A 267 10.50 11.23 9.72
N SER A 268 9.53 12.15 9.78
CA SER A 268 9.03 12.83 8.58
C SER A 268 10.03 13.82 7.99
N LEU A 269 10.96 14.36 8.78
CA LEU A 269 12.05 15.20 8.28
C LEU A 269 13.14 14.42 7.56
N ILE A 270 13.33 13.15 7.90
CA ILE A 270 14.42 12.31 7.37
C ILE A 270 13.95 11.47 6.19
N PHE A 271 12.80 10.81 6.35
CA PHE A 271 12.30 9.81 5.40
C PHE A 271 11.11 10.30 4.58
N GLU A 272 10.83 9.60 3.48
CA GLU A 272 9.60 9.78 2.72
C GLU A 272 8.36 9.55 3.59
N ARG A 273 7.22 10.08 3.12
CA ARG A 273 5.93 10.07 3.82
C ARG A 273 5.59 8.72 4.47
N ARG A 274 5.07 8.76 5.70
CA ARG A 274 4.46 7.64 6.44
C ARG A 274 5.41 6.53 6.91
N PHE A 275 6.72 6.76 6.88
CA PHE A 275 7.67 5.78 7.43
C PHE A 275 7.39 5.50 8.92
N TRP A 276 7.27 6.55 9.74
CA TRP A 276 6.91 6.44 11.15
C TRP A 276 5.65 5.61 11.38
N CYS A 277 4.52 5.99 10.71
CA CYS A 277 3.23 5.34 10.88
C CYS A 277 3.22 3.86 10.49
N ARG A 278 4.09 3.45 9.58
CA ARG A 278 4.12 2.09 9.07
C ARG A 278 4.99 1.14 9.89
N TYR A 279 6.11 1.63 10.42
CA TYR A 279 7.14 0.77 11.00
C TYR A 279 7.46 1.07 12.47
N LEU A 280 7.21 2.28 12.95
CA LEU A 280 7.71 2.73 14.25
C LEU A 280 6.61 3.22 15.20
N CYS A 281 5.45 3.63 14.69
CA CYS A 281 4.36 4.14 15.52
C CYS A 281 3.66 2.99 16.27
N PRO A 282 3.60 2.99 17.62
CA PRO A 282 2.95 1.94 18.39
C PRO A 282 1.44 1.87 18.09
N ILE A 283 0.78 3.02 17.95
CA ILE A 283 -0.64 3.09 17.57
C ILE A 283 -0.83 2.55 16.14
N GLY A 284 0.09 2.86 15.22
CA GLY A 284 0.07 2.34 13.86
C GLY A 284 0.27 0.83 13.79
N GLY A 285 1.13 0.27 14.66
CA GLY A 285 1.35 -1.17 14.80
C GLY A 285 0.10 -1.89 15.29
N MET A 286 -0.50 -1.41 16.36
CA MET A 286 -1.74 -1.92 16.93
C MET A 286 -2.89 -1.84 15.94
N ASN A 287 -3.08 -0.70 15.30
CA ASN A 287 -4.05 -0.50 14.23
C ASN A 287 -3.82 -1.48 13.05
N GLY A 288 -2.57 -1.80 12.75
CA GLY A 288 -2.21 -2.80 11.74
C GLY A 288 -2.67 -4.22 12.08
N LEU A 289 -2.68 -4.60 13.35
CA LEU A 289 -3.17 -5.90 13.83
C LEU A 289 -4.70 -5.95 13.77
N PHE A 290 -5.39 -4.97 14.35
CA PHE A 290 -6.86 -4.91 14.38
C PHE A 290 -7.46 -4.73 12.98
N ALA A 291 -6.79 -4.01 12.08
CA ALA A 291 -7.25 -3.84 10.70
C ALA A 291 -7.28 -5.16 9.90
N LYS A 292 -6.59 -6.21 10.34
CA LYS A 292 -6.73 -7.55 9.72
C LYS A 292 -8.09 -8.19 10.01
N LEU A 293 -8.75 -7.78 11.07
CA LEU A 293 -10.09 -8.23 11.48
C LEU A 293 -11.18 -7.31 10.91
N SER A 294 -10.81 -6.25 10.24
CA SER A 294 -11.72 -5.19 9.79
C SER A 294 -12.70 -5.69 8.72
N ILE A 295 -13.97 -5.34 8.90
CA ILE A 295 -15.05 -5.64 7.97
C ILE A 295 -14.92 -4.78 6.71
N VAL A 296 -14.55 -3.50 6.89
CA VAL A 296 -14.32 -2.55 5.79
C VAL A 296 -12.84 -2.40 5.53
N GLU A 297 -12.43 -2.63 4.30
CA GLU A 297 -11.04 -2.59 3.89
C GLU A 297 -10.85 -1.60 2.74
N LEU A 298 -9.93 -0.64 2.90
CA LEU A 298 -9.50 0.23 1.82
C LEU A 298 -8.31 -0.42 1.11
N ARG A 299 -8.53 -0.88 -0.12
CA ARG A 299 -7.46 -1.46 -0.95
C ARG A 299 -7.24 -0.60 -2.18
N ALA A 300 -5.97 -0.35 -2.50
CA ALA A 300 -5.61 0.13 -3.82
C ALA A 300 -5.91 -0.97 -4.85
N GLN A 301 -6.49 -0.61 -6.00
CA GLN A 301 -6.59 -1.53 -7.12
C GLN A 301 -5.17 -1.93 -7.56
N GLN A 302 -4.91 -3.24 -7.55
CA GLN A 302 -3.65 -3.75 -8.07
C GLN A 302 -3.52 -3.32 -9.53
N GLY A 303 -2.40 -2.73 -9.89
CA GLY A 303 -2.15 -2.23 -11.24
C GLY A 303 -2.27 -0.72 -11.40
N THR A 304 -3.14 -0.04 -10.64
CA THR A 304 -3.25 1.43 -10.73
C THR A 304 -2.01 2.13 -10.20
N CYS A 305 -1.39 1.60 -9.14
CA CYS A 305 -0.16 2.16 -8.55
C CYS A 305 1.14 1.53 -9.12
N ALA A 306 1.05 0.49 -9.93
CA ALA A 306 2.20 -0.19 -10.53
C ALA A 306 2.41 0.20 -12.00
N ALA A 307 1.41 0.80 -12.67
CA ALA A 307 1.58 1.49 -13.93
C ALA A 307 2.38 2.79 -13.72
N GLU A 308 3.12 3.24 -14.72
CA GLU A 308 3.79 4.53 -14.66
C GLU A 308 2.76 5.61 -14.30
N CYS A 309 3.01 6.29 -13.17
CA CYS A 309 2.14 7.34 -12.69
C CYS A 309 2.38 8.57 -13.59
N THR A 310 1.39 8.90 -14.41
CA THR A 310 1.42 10.06 -15.31
C THR A 310 0.83 11.33 -14.66
N THR A 311 0.53 11.29 -13.35
CA THR A 311 0.03 12.43 -12.59
C THR A 311 1.09 13.05 -11.71
#